data_986d1033e13b950a496dfe9ee01dc11d
#
_entry.id   986d1033e13b950a496dfe9ee01dc11d
#
_cell.length_a   1.000
_cell.length_b   1.000
_cell.length_c   1.000
_cell.angle_alpha   90.00
_cell.angle_beta   90.00
_cell.angle_gamma   90.00
#
_symmetry.space_group_name_H-M   'P 1'
#
loop_
_entity.id
_entity.type
_entity.pdbx_description
1 polymer ?
#
loop_
_entity_poly.entity_id
_entity_poly.type
_entity_poly.pdbx_seq_one_letter_code
_entity_poly.pdbx_strand_id
1 'polypeptide(L)'
;MRNQVDATVELAREAEAAGLRSAWFGQTFGADSPQLAAIVGREVPGLQVGTSAIPVFGRHPLLVSSQAQTAQAATHGRYHLGLALGTKLLTEGGFGLPFERPIARLREFLTALRQLTRDGTADFRGELLTAVTPVPARVPGAEAGVPLLVAAMGAQSLRVSGELADGILPYLAGPRALETHIVPALTAAAESAGRPAPRIVALVHGVVTDDVAAVREKATGHLAFYEQIPSYARVIEQSGGRRASDVAVIGDEKTVAAEVRRYRDAGATEVVFAGTEIAGEADRRRTWALLGDLAG
;
A
#
# COMPACT_ATOMS: atom_id res chain seq x y z
N MET A 1 27.09 9.13 -11.93
CA MET A 1 26.17 8.69 -10.86
C MET A 1 24.80 8.55 -11.48
N ARG A 2 24.16 7.36 -11.45
CA ARG A 2 22.77 7.21 -11.93
C ARG A 2 21.85 7.97 -10.97
N ASN A 3 20.83 8.65 -11.51
CA ASN A 3 19.82 9.29 -10.64
C ASN A 3 18.90 8.23 -10.03
N GLN A 4 18.17 8.62 -8.98
CA GLN A 4 17.31 7.70 -8.23
C GLN A 4 16.18 7.09 -9.09
N VAL A 5 15.64 7.84 -10.04
CA VAL A 5 14.55 7.37 -10.90
C VAL A 5 15.03 6.27 -11.82
N ASP A 6 16.16 6.49 -12.51
CA ASP A 6 16.76 5.46 -13.40
C ASP A 6 17.12 4.19 -12.62
N ALA A 7 17.69 4.33 -11.42
CA ALA A 7 18.00 3.18 -10.56
C ALA A 7 16.74 2.38 -10.18
N THR A 8 15.64 3.08 -9.91
CA THR A 8 14.35 2.42 -9.57
C THR A 8 13.75 1.71 -10.78
N VAL A 9 13.86 2.29 -11.99
CA VAL A 9 13.41 1.64 -13.24
C VAL A 9 14.22 0.37 -13.51
N GLU A 10 15.54 0.40 -13.32
CA GLU A 10 16.38 -0.80 -13.49
C GLU A 10 16.01 -1.89 -12.48
N LEU A 11 15.79 -1.54 -11.20
CA LEU A 11 15.32 -2.50 -10.20
C LEU A 11 13.95 -3.10 -10.57
N ALA A 12 13.06 -2.30 -11.12
CA ALA A 12 11.76 -2.78 -11.57
C ALA A 12 11.87 -3.75 -12.76
N ARG A 13 12.81 -3.53 -13.68
CA ARG A 13 13.12 -4.47 -14.77
C ARG A 13 13.69 -5.80 -14.22
N GLU A 14 14.58 -5.73 -13.22
CA GLU A 14 15.08 -6.94 -12.55
C GLU A 14 13.93 -7.71 -11.86
N ALA A 15 13.01 -6.99 -11.21
CA ALA A 15 11.85 -7.59 -10.56
C ALA A 15 10.89 -8.26 -11.56
N GLU A 16 10.58 -7.60 -12.69
CA GLU A 16 9.79 -8.19 -13.77
C GLU A 16 10.45 -9.44 -14.34
N ALA A 17 11.77 -9.37 -14.62
CA ALA A 17 12.54 -10.49 -15.13
C ALA A 17 12.58 -11.68 -14.15
N ALA A 18 12.49 -11.44 -12.85
CA ALA A 18 12.35 -12.46 -11.81
C ALA A 18 10.92 -13.02 -11.69
N GLY A 19 9.97 -12.57 -12.53
CA GLY A 19 8.59 -13.06 -12.54
C GLY A 19 7.62 -12.31 -11.60
N LEU A 20 8.07 -11.24 -10.94
CA LEU A 20 7.17 -10.43 -10.13
C LEU A 20 6.12 -9.72 -11.00
N ARG A 21 4.92 -9.51 -10.46
CA ARG A 21 3.77 -8.97 -11.17
C ARG A 21 3.39 -7.56 -10.75
N SER A 22 3.92 -7.07 -9.64
CA SER A 22 3.61 -5.72 -9.13
C SER A 22 4.80 -5.06 -8.45
N ALA A 23 4.82 -3.72 -8.46
CA ALA A 23 5.75 -2.89 -7.73
C ALA A 23 4.99 -1.78 -6.97
N TRP A 24 5.28 -1.62 -5.68
CA TRP A 24 4.58 -0.70 -4.79
C TRP A 24 5.56 0.31 -4.20
N PHE A 25 5.19 1.59 -4.27
CA PHE A 25 6.07 2.70 -3.91
C PHE A 25 5.56 3.43 -2.67
N GLY A 26 6.36 3.40 -1.59
CA GLY A 26 6.11 4.18 -0.38
C GLY A 26 6.40 5.67 -0.59
N GLN A 27 5.59 6.53 0.03
CA GLN A 27 5.83 7.97 0.01
C GLN A 27 6.81 8.37 1.11
N THR A 28 7.92 8.93 0.70
CA THR A 28 8.90 9.60 1.56
C THR A 28 8.97 11.08 1.18
N PHE A 29 9.93 11.82 1.75
CA PHE A 29 10.18 13.22 1.38
C PHE A 29 11.11 13.37 0.16
N GLY A 30 11.60 12.26 -0.39
CA GLY A 30 12.41 12.25 -1.61
C GLY A 30 11.55 12.21 -2.86
N ALA A 31 11.59 11.12 -3.61
CA ALA A 31 10.78 10.96 -4.82
C ALA A 31 9.27 10.92 -4.50
N ASP A 32 8.47 11.61 -5.31
CA ASP A 32 7.00 11.52 -5.26
C ASP A 32 6.55 10.16 -5.80
N SER A 33 5.89 9.38 -4.96
CA SER A 33 5.55 7.99 -5.28
C SER A 33 4.53 7.82 -6.41
N PRO A 34 3.49 8.65 -6.59
CA PRO A 34 2.63 8.61 -7.78
C PRO A 34 3.39 8.84 -9.09
N GLN A 35 4.30 9.82 -9.12
CA GLN A 35 5.10 10.11 -10.31
C GLN A 35 6.08 8.96 -10.58
N LEU A 36 6.75 8.45 -9.55
CA LEU A 36 7.69 7.33 -9.70
C LEU A 36 6.97 6.07 -10.20
N ALA A 37 5.79 5.76 -9.65
CA ALA A 37 4.96 4.65 -10.10
C ALA A 37 4.53 4.81 -11.57
N ALA A 38 4.16 6.01 -12.00
CA ALA A 38 3.79 6.29 -13.38
C ALA A 38 4.97 6.08 -14.35
N ILE A 39 6.17 6.55 -13.98
CA ILE A 39 7.39 6.38 -14.78
C ILE A 39 7.74 4.89 -14.87
N VAL A 40 7.83 4.20 -13.74
CA VAL A 40 8.16 2.76 -13.70
C VAL A 40 7.15 1.95 -14.50
N GLY A 41 5.84 2.18 -14.28
CA GLY A 41 4.82 1.41 -14.99
C GLY A 41 4.77 1.69 -16.49
N ARG A 42 5.24 2.85 -16.95
CA ARG A 42 5.41 3.13 -18.39
C ARG A 42 6.63 2.43 -18.97
N GLU A 43 7.76 2.43 -18.24
CA GLU A 43 9.03 1.85 -18.65
C GLU A 43 9.08 0.31 -18.53
N VAL A 44 8.24 -0.26 -17.64
CA VAL A 44 8.20 -1.70 -17.33
C VAL A 44 6.75 -2.20 -17.44
N PRO A 45 6.28 -2.48 -18.68
CA PRO A 45 4.87 -2.72 -18.97
C PRO A 45 4.31 -4.03 -18.43
N GLY A 46 5.11 -4.97 -17.97
CA GLY A 46 4.64 -6.22 -17.35
C GLY A 46 4.23 -6.07 -15.89
N LEU A 47 4.54 -4.93 -15.24
CA LEU A 47 4.21 -4.70 -13.85
C LEU A 47 2.90 -3.91 -13.68
N GLN A 48 2.07 -4.36 -12.75
CA GLN A 48 1.12 -3.49 -12.05
C GLN A 48 1.92 -2.56 -11.12
N VAL A 49 1.53 -1.31 -11.01
CA VAL A 49 2.24 -0.37 -10.14
C VAL A 49 1.28 0.34 -9.20
N GLY A 50 1.74 0.68 -8.01
CA GLY A 50 0.89 1.39 -7.07
C GLY A 50 1.66 2.15 -5.99
N THR A 51 0.94 2.96 -5.24
CA THR A 51 1.51 3.62 -4.05
C THR A 51 1.16 2.87 -2.77
N SER A 52 2.10 2.78 -1.82
CA SER A 52 1.89 2.09 -0.55
C SER A 52 2.51 2.84 0.64
N ALA A 53 1.97 3.99 1.01
CA ALA A 53 0.85 4.73 0.46
C ALA A 53 1.11 6.23 0.59
N ILE A 54 0.33 7.08 -0.09
CA ILE A 54 0.42 8.52 0.09
C ILE A 54 -0.51 9.00 1.22
N PRO A 55 -0.10 9.95 2.07
CA PRO A 55 -0.94 10.47 3.13
C PRO A 55 -2.07 11.36 2.58
N VAL A 56 -3.28 11.26 3.19
CA VAL A 56 -4.40 12.16 2.87
C VAL A 56 -4.24 13.55 3.48
N PHE A 57 -3.53 13.65 4.62
CA PHE A 57 -3.15 14.95 5.18
C PHE A 57 -2.10 15.62 4.32
N GLY A 58 -2.20 16.94 4.14
CA GLY A 58 -1.32 17.71 3.26
C GLY A 58 -1.64 17.55 1.76
N ARG A 59 -2.70 16.81 1.40
CA ARG A 59 -3.14 16.61 0.02
C ARG A 59 -4.63 16.97 -0.15
N HIS A 60 -5.02 17.25 -1.38
CA HIS A 60 -6.41 17.57 -1.72
C HIS A 60 -6.96 16.57 -2.76
N PRO A 61 -8.21 16.08 -2.64
CA PRO A 61 -8.77 15.09 -3.58
C PRO A 61 -8.71 15.51 -5.06
N LEU A 62 -8.91 16.78 -5.38
CA LEU A 62 -8.81 17.30 -6.74
C LEU A 62 -7.41 17.06 -7.35
N LEU A 63 -6.36 17.35 -6.57
CA LEU A 63 -4.98 17.18 -7.04
C LEU A 63 -4.60 15.69 -7.09
N VAL A 64 -5.01 14.91 -6.09
CA VAL A 64 -4.73 13.46 -6.05
C VAL A 64 -5.46 12.74 -7.18
N SER A 65 -6.69 13.15 -7.50
CA SER A 65 -7.42 12.61 -8.66
C SER A 65 -6.66 12.87 -9.97
N SER A 66 -6.19 14.11 -10.18
CA SER A 66 -5.41 14.46 -11.36
C SER A 66 -4.12 13.63 -11.47
N GLN A 67 -3.37 13.51 -10.37
CA GLN A 67 -2.16 12.68 -10.32
C GLN A 67 -2.45 11.21 -10.62
N ALA A 68 -3.47 10.65 -9.99
CA ALA A 68 -3.82 9.24 -10.13
C ALA A 68 -4.34 8.89 -11.53
N GLN A 69 -5.19 9.73 -12.11
CA GLN A 69 -5.68 9.55 -13.47
C GLN A 69 -4.55 9.70 -14.50
N THR A 70 -3.62 10.64 -14.29
CA THR A 70 -2.44 10.77 -15.16
C THR A 70 -1.56 9.54 -15.09
N ALA A 71 -1.30 9.02 -13.89
CA ALA A 71 -0.56 7.76 -13.70
C ALA A 71 -1.29 6.58 -14.35
N GLN A 72 -2.60 6.49 -14.21
CA GLN A 72 -3.43 5.44 -14.81
C GLN A 72 -3.35 5.47 -16.35
N ALA A 73 -3.46 6.64 -16.94
CA ALA A 73 -3.32 6.83 -18.39
C ALA A 73 -1.90 6.45 -18.87
N ALA A 74 -0.88 6.94 -18.17
CA ALA A 74 0.53 6.67 -18.50
C ALA A 74 0.87 5.18 -18.44
N THR A 75 0.23 4.42 -17.54
CA THR A 75 0.46 3.00 -17.33
C THR A 75 -0.57 2.10 -18.04
N HIS A 76 -1.43 2.67 -18.89
CA HIS A 76 -2.47 1.94 -19.62
C HIS A 76 -3.36 1.06 -18.70
N GLY A 77 -3.86 1.66 -17.61
CA GLY A 77 -4.78 0.98 -16.69
C GLY A 77 -4.14 0.12 -15.59
N ARG A 78 -2.81 0.20 -15.38
CA ARG A 78 -2.08 -0.64 -14.44
C ARG A 78 -1.66 0.06 -13.13
N TYR A 79 -2.16 1.27 -12.89
CA TYR A 79 -1.87 2.02 -11.67
C TYR A 79 -2.92 1.79 -10.58
N HIS A 80 -2.47 1.66 -9.34
CA HIS A 80 -3.29 1.54 -8.14
C HIS A 80 -2.95 2.64 -7.15
N LEU A 81 -3.95 3.38 -6.68
CA LEU A 81 -3.74 4.44 -5.71
C LEU A 81 -3.91 3.94 -4.28
N GLY A 82 -2.80 3.81 -3.56
CA GLY A 82 -2.80 3.55 -2.13
C GLY A 82 -2.73 4.84 -1.32
N LEU A 83 -3.66 4.98 -0.39
CA LEU A 83 -3.85 6.12 0.50
C LEU A 83 -3.61 5.72 1.96
N ALA A 84 -3.10 6.62 2.76
CA ALA A 84 -2.91 6.43 4.21
C ALA A 84 -3.43 7.63 5.00
N LEU A 85 -3.84 7.39 6.24
CA LEU A 85 -4.07 8.50 7.19
C LEU A 85 -2.77 9.26 7.50
N GLY A 86 -1.63 8.59 7.36
CA GLY A 86 -0.38 9.09 7.89
C GLY A 86 -0.30 8.93 9.42
N THR A 87 0.68 9.54 10.03
CA THR A 87 0.85 9.55 11.49
C THR A 87 0.70 10.97 12.03
N LYS A 88 0.32 11.08 13.30
CA LYS A 88 0.27 12.39 14.00
C LYS A 88 1.63 13.10 13.92
N LEU A 89 2.71 12.35 14.17
CA LEU A 89 4.08 12.89 14.10
C LEU A 89 4.39 13.52 12.74
N LEU A 90 4.07 12.83 11.64
CA LEU A 90 4.30 13.33 10.30
C LEU A 90 3.40 14.53 9.98
N THR A 91 2.12 14.45 10.34
CA THR A 91 1.14 15.47 10.00
C THR A 91 1.39 16.78 10.75
N GLU A 92 1.62 16.70 12.07
CA GLU A 92 1.87 17.88 12.90
C GLU A 92 3.31 18.36 12.79
N GLY A 93 4.28 17.43 12.89
CA GLY A 93 5.70 17.81 12.88
C GLY A 93 6.27 18.09 11.49
N GLY A 94 5.81 17.37 10.47
CA GLY A 94 6.31 17.51 9.09
C GLY A 94 5.54 18.52 8.26
N PHE A 95 4.19 18.52 8.35
CA PHE A 95 3.35 19.40 7.54
C PHE A 95 2.80 20.61 8.30
N GLY A 96 2.95 20.67 9.63
CA GLY A 96 2.37 21.74 10.45
C GLY A 96 0.83 21.75 10.45
N LEU A 97 0.20 20.64 10.13
CA LEU A 97 -1.25 20.51 10.07
C LEU A 97 -1.79 19.78 11.30
N PRO A 98 -2.96 20.17 11.86
CA PRO A 98 -3.55 19.44 12.96
C PRO A 98 -4.00 18.04 12.53
N PHE A 99 -3.63 17.01 13.33
CA PHE A 99 -4.08 15.63 13.13
C PHE A 99 -5.41 15.39 13.82
N GLU A 100 -6.43 16.09 13.36
CA GLU A 100 -7.76 16.06 13.95
C GLU A 100 -8.75 15.28 13.10
N ARG A 101 -9.67 14.56 13.77
CA ARG A 101 -10.76 13.82 13.13
C ARG A 101 -10.30 12.95 11.93
N PRO A 102 -9.20 12.15 12.07
CA PRO A 102 -8.56 11.50 10.92
C PRO A 102 -9.50 10.56 10.15
N ILE A 103 -10.41 9.88 10.84
CA ILE A 103 -11.38 8.96 10.19
C ILE A 103 -12.44 9.73 9.40
N ALA A 104 -12.95 10.85 9.93
CA ALA A 104 -13.87 11.70 9.20
C ALA A 104 -13.19 12.30 7.95
N ARG A 105 -11.95 12.77 8.09
CA ARG A 105 -11.15 13.26 6.96
C ARG A 105 -10.95 12.17 5.89
N LEU A 106 -10.61 10.95 6.29
CA LEU A 106 -10.48 9.83 5.34
C LEU A 106 -11.78 9.58 4.59
N ARG A 107 -12.91 9.59 5.31
CA ARG A 107 -14.24 9.38 4.72
C ARG A 107 -14.57 10.47 3.69
N GLU A 108 -14.41 11.73 4.05
CA GLU A 108 -14.68 12.85 3.15
C GLU A 108 -13.74 12.85 1.93
N PHE A 109 -12.46 12.56 2.18
CA PHE A 109 -11.46 12.45 1.11
C PHE A 109 -11.81 11.36 0.10
N LEU A 110 -12.13 10.15 0.57
CA LEU A 110 -12.52 9.04 -0.29
C LEU A 110 -13.84 9.31 -1.02
N THR A 111 -14.81 9.93 -0.36
CA THR A 111 -16.10 10.28 -1.00
C THR A 111 -15.89 11.22 -2.17
N ALA A 112 -15.14 12.29 -1.98
CA ALA A 112 -14.83 13.24 -3.04
C ALA A 112 -13.97 12.61 -4.15
N LEU A 113 -12.96 11.83 -3.77
CA LEU A 113 -12.05 11.19 -4.72
C LEU A 113 -12.76 10.16 -5.61
N ARG A 114 -13.72 9.41 -5.07
CA ARG A 114 -14.53 8.47 -5.86
C ARG A 114 -15.38 9.17 -6.92
N GLN A 115 -16.00 10.30 -6.58
CA GLN A 115 -16.73 11.09 -7.57
C GLN A 115 -15.79 11.51 -8.71
N LEU A 116 -14.63 12.05 -8.37
CA LEU A 116 -13.62 12.50 -9.32
C LEU A 116 -13.09 11.39 -10.25
N THR A 117 -12.74 10.25 -9.67
CA THR A 117 -12.14 9.14 -10.45
C THR A 117 -13.18 8.34 -11.25
N ARG A 118 -14.44 8.28 -10.81
CA ARG A 118 -15.52 7.58 -11.50
C ARG A 118 -16.25 8.50 -12.50
N ASP A 119 -16.66 9.67 -12.05
CA ASP A 119 -17.55 10.54 -12.80
C ASP A 119 -16.80 11.67 -13.52
N GLY A 120 -15.53 11.92 -13.15
CA GLY A 120 -14.71 13.01 -13.67
C GLY A 120 -15.15 14.39 -13.17
N THR A 121 -16.06 14.43 -12.21
CA THR A 121 -16.56 15.67 -11.59
C THR A 121 -16.84 15.40 -10.11
N ALA A 122 -16.84 16.45 -9.29
CA ALA A 122 -17.30 16.40 -7.92
C ALA A 122 -18.02 17.69 -7.53
N ASP A 123 -19.07 17.58 -6.73
CA ASP A 123 -19.64 18.67 -5.95
C ASP A 123 -19.79 18.19 -4.49
N PHE A 124 -18.67 18.08 -3.83
CA PHE A 124 -18.58 17.62 -2.45
C PHE A 124 -18.26 18.77 -1.51
N ARG A 125 -19.12 19.00 -0.52
CA ARG A 125 -18.99 20.04 0.51
C ARG A 125 -19.14 19.38 1.88
N GLY A 126 -18.01 18.90 2.42
CA GLY A 126 -17.95 18.29 3.74
C GLY A 126 -17.65 19.30 4.85
N GLU A 127 -17.48 18.78 6.05
CA GLU A 127 -17.09 19.59 7.21
C GLU A 127 -15.57 19.89 7.22
N LEU A 128 -14.76 18.99 6.68
CA LEU A 128 -13.29 19.04 6.75
C LEU A 128 -12.65 19.40 5.40
N LEU A 129 -13.36 19.21 4.30
CA LEU A 129 -12.88 19.58 2.97
C LEU A 129 -14.04 19.87 2.01
N THR A 130 -13.72 20.68 1.01
CA THR A 130 -14.60 20.94 -0.13
C THR A 130 -13.87 20.53 -1.41
N ALA A 131 -14.53 19.78 -2.30
CA ALA A 131 -14.00 19.39 -3.60
C ALA A 131 -15.09 19.61 -4.67
N VAL A 132 -15.00 20.72 -5.36
CA VAL A 132 -15.94 21.11 -6.44
C VAL A 132 -15.17 21.34 -7.71
N THR A 133 -15.60 20.71 -8.79
CA THR A 133 -14.99 20.90 -10.11
C THR A 133 -15.83 21.86 -10.93
N PRO A 134 -15.30 23.04 -11.31
CA PRO A 134 -16.00 23.97 -12.19
C PRO A 134 -16.03 23.50 -13.66
N VAL A 135 -15.13 22.57 -14.00
CA VAL A 135 -15.03 21.93 -15.32
C VAL A 135 -14.73 20.43 -15.13
N PRO A 136 -15.03 19.59 -16.13
CA PRO A 136 -14.69 18.16 -16.06
C PRO A 136 -13.19 17.94 -15.81
N ALA A 137 -12.87 17.04 -14.86
CA ALA A 137 -11.52 16.71 -14.44
C ALA A 137 -11.11 15.29 -14.89
N ARG A 138 -11.67 14.80 -15.98
CA ARG A 138 -11.38 13.50 -16.56
C ARG A 138 -10.09 13.56 -17.39
N VAL A 139 -9.22 12.56 -17.21
CA VAL A 139 -8.00 12.41 -18.00
C VAL A 139 -8.23 11.31 -19.04
N PRO A 140 -8.17 11.64 -20.36
CA PRO A 140 -8.24 10.62 -21.42
C PRO A 140 -7.16 9.56 -21.25
N GLY A 141 -7.53 8.28 -21.42
CA GLY A 141 -6.68 7.13 -21.16
C GLY A 141 -6.80 6.54 -19.74
N ALA A 142 -7.60 7.17 -18.86
CA ALA A 142 -7.87 6.67 -17.51
C ALA A 142 -9.31 6.12 -17.34
N GLU A 143 -9.98 5.76 -18.45
CA GLU A 143 -11.38 5.30 -18.47
C GLU A 143 -11.60 3.99 -17.70
N ALA A 144 -10.56 3.17 -17.54
CA ALA A 144 -10.61 1.96 -16.72
C ALA A 144 -10.87 2.25 -15.22
N GLY A 145 -10.82 3.52 -14.82
CA GLY A 145 -10.89 3.94 -13.43
C GLY A 145 -9.56 3.72 -12.68
N VAL A 146 -9.47 4.30 -11.50
CA VAL A 146 -8.30 4.15 -10.62
C VAL A 146 -8.72 3.35 -9.40
N PRO A 147 -8.21 2.12 -9.18
CA PRO A 147 -8.47 1.38 -7.96
C PRO A 147 -7.92 2.12 -6.74
N LEU A 148 -8.77 2.31 -5.72
CA LEU A 148 -8.45 3.01 -4.48
C LEU A 148 -8.21 2.01 -3.35
N LEU A 149 -7.01 1.98 -2.79
CA LEU A 149 -6.68 1.15 -1.64
C LEU A 149 -6.30 2.04 -0.45
N VAL A 150 -6.51 1.54 0.76
CA VAL A 150 -6.23 2.30 1.98
C VAL A 150 -5.32 1.49 2.90
N ALA A 151 -4.25 2.08 3.40
CA ALA A 151 -3.47 1.51 4.50
C ALA A 151 -4.30 1.55 5.79
N ALA A 152 -5.06 0.49 6.03
CA ALA A 152 -6.04 0.38 7.10
C ALA A 152 -5.85 -0.93 7.87
N MET A 153 -5.83 -0.84 9.21
CA MET A 153 -5.71 -1.98 10.13
C MET A 153 -6.63 -1.84 11.34
N GLY A 154 -7.03 -0.63 11.69
CA GLY A 154 -7.94 -0.36 12.81
C GLY A 154 -9.42 -0.44 12.40
N ALA A 155 -10.31 -0.81 13.33
CA ALA A 155 -11.72 -1.06 13.05
C ALA A 155 -12.44 0.08 12.31
N GLN A 156 -12.19 1.32 12.69
CA GLN A 156 -12.84 2.47 12.04
C GLN A 156 -12.31 2.72 10.61
N SER A 157 -11.00 2.58 10.39
CA SER A 157 -10.43 2.73 9.05
C SER A 157 -10.82 1.56 8.14
N LEU A 158 -10.89 0.33 8.67
CA LEU A 158 -11.39 -0.84 7.93
C LEU A 158 -12.84 -0.66 7.49
N ARG A 159 -13.69 -0.14 8.39
CA ARG A 159 -15.08 0.17 8.06
C ARG A 159 -15.18 1.18 6.92
N VAL A 160 -14.49 2.32 7.03
CA VAL A 160 -14.50 3.34 5.97
C VAL A 160 -13.94 2.80 4.66
N SER A 161 -12.90 1.95 4.73
CA SER A 161 -12.30 1.32 3.55
C SER A 161 -13.28 0.34 2.88
N GLY A 162 -13.96 -0.51 3.63
CA GLY A 162 -14.98 -1.42 3.09
C GLY A 162 -16.12 -0.66 2.41
N GLU A 163 -16.58 0.44 3.02
CA GLU A 163 -17.65 1.28 2.47
C GLU A 163 -17.23 2.06 1.21
N LEU A 164 -15.98 2.52 1.10
CA LEU A 164 -15.58 3.52 0.11
C LEU A 164 -14.35 3.18 -0.73
N ALA A 165 -13.52 2.20 -0.39
CA ALA A 165 -12.32 1.82 -1.13
C ALA A 165 -12.49 0.47 -1.85
N ASP A 166 -11.61 0.17 -2.81
CA ASP A 166 -11.61 -1.10 -3.55
C ASP A 166 -10.75 -2.16 -2.87
N GLY A 167 -10.05 -1.77 -1.81
CA GLY A 167 -9.23 -2.66 -0.99
C GLY A 167 -8.40 -1.94 0.05
N ILE A 168 -7.51 -2.71 0.67
CA ILE A 168 -6.60 -2.23 1.71
C ILE A 168 -5.15 -2.67 1.49
N LEU A 169 -4.25 -1.98 2.17
CA LEU A 169 -2.80 -2.20 2.21
C LEU A 169 -2.37 -2.39 3.67
N PRO A 170 -2.70 -3.53 4.31
CA PRO A 170 -2.24 -3.79 5.68
C PRO A 170 -0.72 -4.01 5.69
N TYR A 171 -0.03 -3.36 6.63
CA TYR A 171 1.41 -3.50 6.84
C TYR A 171 1.69 -4.00 8.25
N LEU A 172 2.67 -4.89 8.41
CA LEU A 172 3.01 -5.55 9.68
C LEU A 172 1.83 -6.30 10.31
N ALA A 173 0.88 -6.72 9.48
CA ALA A 173 -0.27 -7.55 9.86
C ALA A 173 0.02 -8.99 9.44
N GLY A 174 0.27 -9.87 10.40
CA GLY A 174 0.48 -11.30 10.15
C GLY A 174 -0.81 -12.05 9.78
N PRO A 175 -0.70 -13.30 9.28
CA PRO A 175 -1.86 -14.10 8.86
C PRO A 175 -2.96 -14.19 9.92
N ARG A 176 -2.61 -14.35 11.19
CA ARG A 176 -3.60 -14.37 12.28
C ARG A 176 -4.40 -13.10 12.39
N ALA A 177 -3.76 -11.91 12.31
CA ALA A 177 -4.48 -10.64 12.36
C ALA A 177 -5.38 -10.44 11.13
N LEU A 178 -4.93 -10.88 9.94
CA LEU A 178 -5.78 -10.88 8.73
C LEU A 178 -7.03 -11.72 8.95
N GLU A 179 -6.87 -12.99 9.29
CA GLU A 179 -7.97 -13.96 9.42
C GLU A 179 -8.98 -13.58 10.51
N THR A 180 -8.48 -13.15 11.69
CA THR A 180 -9.36 -12.99 12.87
C THR A 180 -9.92 -11.57 13.05
N HIS A 181 -9.30 -10.54 12.46
CA HIS A 181 -9.68 -9.14 12.70
C HIS A 181 -9.90 -8.34 11.42
N ILE A 182 -8.96 -8.39 10.48
CA ILE A 182 -8.95 -7.46 9.35
C ILE A 182 -9.95 -7.89 8.28
N VAL A 183 -9.86 -9.13 7.80
CA VAL A 183 -10.71 -9.65 6.73
C VAL A 183 -12.19 -9.64 7.13
N PRO A 184 -12.60 -10.15 8.32
CA PRO A 184 -13.99 -10.14 8.73
C PRO A 184 -14.57 -8.72 8.81
N ALA A 185 -13.83 -7.78 9.43
CA ALA A 185 -14.31 -6.41 9.59
C ALA A 185 -14.44 -5.65 8.25
N LEU A 186 -13.47 -5.85 7.35
CA LEU A 186 -13.47 -5.24 6.03
C LEU A 186 -14.59 -5.78 5.15
N THR A 187 -14.75 -7.11 5.11
CA THR A 187 -15.77 -7.79 4.29
C THR A 187 -17.17 -7.41 4.74
N ALA A 188 -17.45 -7.47 6.05
CA ALA A 188 -18.74 -7.05 6.59
C ALA A 188 -19.09 -5.59 6.25
N ALA A 189 -18.11 -4.69 6.27
CA ALA A 189 -18.34 -3.30 5.89
C ALA A 189 -18.62 -3.13 4.40
N ALA A 190 -17.94 -3.88 3.53
CA ALA A 190 -18.16 -3.86 2.08
C ALA A 190 -19.54 -4.44 1.74
N GLU A 191 -19.90 -5.59 2.32
CA GLU A 191 -21.20 -6.22 2.14
C GLU A 191 -22.35 -5.30 2.59
N SER A 192 -22.22 -4.67 3.77
CA SER A 192 -23.22 -3.73 4.27
C SER A 192 -23.41 -2.52 3.36
N ALA A 193 -22.37 -2.15 2.60
CA ALA A 193 -22.41 -1.07 1.62
C ALA A 193 -22.79 -1.52 0.20
N GLY A 194 -23.13 -2.81 0.00
CA GLY A 194 -23.45 -3.38 -1.32
C GLY A 194 -22.27 -3.39 -2.28
N ARG A 195 -21.03 -3.49 -1.78
CA ARG A 195 -19.82 -3.45 -2.59
C ARG A 195 -19.22 -4.84 -2.83
N PRO A 196 -18.47 -5.02 -3.91
CA PRO A 196 -17.73 -6.25 -4.15
C PRO A 196 -16.74 -6.56 -3.03
N ALA A 197 -16.30 -7.82 -2.95
CA ALA A 197 -15.23 -8.24 -2.04
C ALA A 197 -13.96 -7.39 -2.26
N PRO A 198 -13.45 -6.74 -1.20
CA PRO A 198 -12.31 -5.83 -1.34
C PRO A 198 -11.00 -6.61 -1.54
N ARG A 199 -10.07 -5.99 -2.28
CA ARG A 199 -8.69 -6.50 -2.38
C ARG A 199 -7.95 -6.32 -1.06
N ILE A 200 -7.09 -7.28 -0.72
CA ILE A 200 -6.23 -7.24 0.45
C ILE A 200 -4.79 -7.46 -0.01
N VAL A 201 -4.05 -6.39 -0.18
CA VAL A 201 -2.64 -6.39 -0.60
C VAL A 201 -1.79 -6.35 0.66
N ALA A 202 -1.40 -7.51 1.17
CA ALA A 202 -0.62 -7.61 2.39
C ALA A 202 0.84 -7.18 2.14
N LEU A 203 1.25 -6.09 2.77
CA LEU A 203 2.63 -5.61 2.74
C LEU A 203 3.42 -6.29 3.86
N VAL A 204 4.34 -7.15 3.47
CA VAL A 204 5.09 -8.02 4.37
C VAL A 204 6.57 -7.63 4.37
N HIS A 205 7.14 -7.36 5.54
CA HIS A 205 8.58 -7.19 5.63
C HIS A 205 9.23 -8.57 5.61
N GLY A 206 10.07 -8.85 4.60
CA GLY A 206 10.60 -10.21 4.50
C GLY A 206 11.68 -10.40 3.45
N VAL A 207 12.43 -11.50 3.61
CA VAL A 207 13.52 -11.88 2.73
C VAL A 207 13.88 -13.36 2.88
N VAL A 208 14.28 -13.98 1.79
CA VAL A 208 14.94 -15.30 1.80
C VAL A 208 16.39 -15.13 2.20
N THR A 209 16.83 -15.86 3.21
CA THR A 209 18.23 -15.83 3.70
C THR A 209 18.57 -17.07 4.48
N ASP A 210 19.85 -17.46 4.48
CA ASP A 210 20.40 -18.51 5.34
C ASP A 210 20.85 -17.93 6.69
N ASP A 211 21.13 -16.61 6.77
CA ASP A 211 21.53 -15.93 8.00
C ASP A 211 20.34 -15.28 8.72
N VAL A 212 19.40 -16.13 9.15
CA VAL A 212 18.15 -15.70 9.78
C VAL A 212 18.38 -14.85 11.02
N ALA A 213 19.38 -15.17 11.84
CA ALA A 213 19.62 -14.47 13.09
C ALA A 213 20.08 -13.03 12.87
N ALA A 214 21.11 -12.82 12.06
CA ALA A 214 21.62 -11.49 11.78
C ALA A 214 20.62 -10.61 11.00
N VAL A 215 19.87 -11.21 10.06
CA VAL A 215 18.85 -10.47 9.30
C VAL A 215 17.66 -10.08 10.19
N ARG A 216 17.25 -10.92 11.13
CA ARG A 216 16.21 -10.59 12.11
C ARG A 216 16.64 -9.47 13.05
N GLU A 217 17.89 -9.45 13.47
CA GLU A 217 18.44 -8.36 14.27
C GLU A 217 18.38 -7.03 13.51
N LYS A 218 18.82 -7.01 12.22
CA LYS A 218 18.70 -5.84 11.35
C LYS A 218 17.25 -5.40 11.18
N ALA A 219 16.34 -6.34 10.93
CA ALA A 219 14.90 -6.05 10.80
C ALA A 219 14.34 -5.44 12.09
N THR A 220 14.80 -5.90 13.26
CA THR A 220 14.42 -5.36 14.56
C THR A 220 14.78 -3.87 14.67
N GLY A 221 15.97 -3.49 14.26
CA GLY A 221 16.40 -2.08 14.24
C GLY A 221 15.60 -1.23 13.25
N HIS A 222 15.42 -1.70 12.02
CA HIS A 222 14.69 -0.99 10.98
C HIS A 222 13.20 -0.78 11.29
N LEU A 223 12.57 -1.76 11.94
CA LEU A 223 11.14 -1.74 12.23
C LEU A 223 10.80 -1.13 13.60
N ALA A 224 11.78 -0.82 14.44
CA ALA A 224 11.57 -0.29 15.80
C ALA A 224 10.70 0.98 15.85
N PHE A 225 10.79 1.84 14.83
CA PHE A 225 9.97 3.04 14.72
C PHE A 225 8.47 2.73 14.72
N TYR A 226 8.06 1.65 14.04
CA TYR A 226 6.64 1.29 13.93
C TYR A 226 6.05 0.82 15.27
N GLU A 227 6.85 0.26 16.16
CA GLU A 227 6.43 -0.19 17.49
C GLU A 227 5.94 0.97 18.37
N GLN A 228 6.35 2.21 18.07
CA GLN A 228 5.93 3.43 18.77
C GLN A 228 4.59 3.98 18.28
N ILE A 229 4.07 3.45 17.18
CA ILE A 229 2.80 3.90 16.58
C ILE A 229 1.68 2.97 17.05
N PRO A 230 0.66 3.47 17.78
CA PRO A 230 -0.34 2.63 18.43
C PRO A 230 -1.10 1.67 17.49
N SER A 231 -1.32 2.04 16.24
CA SER A 231 -2.00 1.20 15.25
C SER A 231 -1.15 -0.01 14.85
N TYR A 232 0.18 0.18 14.73
CA TYR A 232 1.10 -0.91 14.41
C TYR A 232 1.35 -1.79 15.63
N ALA A 233 1.56 -1.23 16.82
CA ALA A 233 1.70 -2.02 18.05
C ALA A 233 0.52 -2.98 18.22
N ARG A 234 -0.70 -2.48 18.02
CA ARG A 234 -1.93 -3.30 18.10
C ARG A 234 -1.96 -4.42 17.07
N VAL A 235 -1.66 -4.16 15.80
CA VAL A 235 -1.74 -5.20 14.77
C VAL A 235 -0.64 -6.24 14.91
N ILE A 236 0.53 -5.86 15.42
CA ILE A 236 1.62 -6.79 15.78
C ILE A 236 1.14 -7.73 16.89
N GLU A 237 0.51 -7.20 17.95
CA GLU A 237 -0.07 -8.01 19.04
C GLU A 237 -1.19 -8.94 18.52
N GLN A 238 -2.10 -8.45 17.71
CA GLN A 238 -3.14 -9.26 17.06
C GLN A 238 -2.55 -10.38 16.19
N SER A 239 -1.38 -10.16 15.60
CA SER A 239 -0.63 -11.16 14.85
C SER A 239 0.04 -12.21 15.73
N GLY A 240 0.09 -11.99 17.05
CA GLY A 240 0.78 -12.85 18.02
C GLY A 240 2.24 -12.46 18.26
N GLY A 241 2.72 -11.36 17.69
CA GLY A 241 4.05 -10.81 17.91
C GLY A 241 4.10 -9.83 19.10
N ARG A 242 5.30 -9.56 19.56
CA ARG A 242 5.59 -8.50 20.55
C ARG A 242 6.36 -7.35 19.91
N ARG A 243 7.15 -7.65 18.90
CA ARG A 243 7.97 -6.71 18.13
C ARG A 243 7.56 -6.77 16.66
N ALA A 244 7.83 -5.70 15.94
CA ALA A 244 7.56 -5.64 14.51
C ALA A 244 8.35 -6.71 13.72
N SER A 245 9.56 -7.07 14.18
CA SER A 245 10.36 -8.15 13.59
C SER A 245 9.77 -9.55 13.81
N ASP A 246 8.84 -9.75 14.77
CA ASP A 246 8.20 -11.05 14.98
C ASP A 246 7.21 -11.39 13.86
N VAL A 247 6.68 -10.37 13.17
CA VAL A 247 5.79 -10.54 12.01
C VAL A 247 6.52 -10.43 10.68
N ALA A 248 7.85 -10.27 10.70
CA ALA A 248 8.67 -10.31 9.50
C ALA A 248 8.90 -11.76 9.04
N VAL A 249 8.81 -12.00 7.74
CA VAL A 249 8.97 -13.29 7.10
C VAL A 249 10.42 -13.47 6.66
N ILE A 250 11.23 -14.11 7.49
CA ILE A 250 12.69 -14.29 7.31
C ILE A 250 13.02 -15.76 7.46
N GLY A 251 13.62 -16.36 6.43
CA GLY A 251 14.01 -17.76 6.43
C GLY A 251 14.48 -18.24 5.07
N ASP A 252 14.63 -19.57 4.94
CA ASP A 252 14.90 -20.19 3.66
C ASP A 252 13.67 -20.14 2.72
N GLU A 253 13.84 -20.56 1.47
CA GLU A 253 12.79 -20.56 0.45
C GLU A 253 11.55 -21.34 0.89
N LYS A 254 11.75 -22.47 1.58
CA LYS A 254 10.66 -23.32 2.07
C LYS A 254 9.84 -22.61 3.14
N THR A 255 10.51 -21.96 4.08
CA THR A 255 9.90 -21.19 5.16
C THR A 255 9.12 -20.00 4.60
N VAL A 256 9.75 -19.21 3.72
CA VAL A 256 9.12 -18.04 3.10
C VAL A 256 7.92 -18.44 2.24
N ALA A 257 8.04 -19.51 1.42
CA ALA A 257 6.92 -20.00 0.63
C ALA A 257 5.74 -20.49 1.49
N ALA A 258 6.02 -21.12 2.63
CA ALA A 258 4.97 -21.55 3.56
C ALA A 258 4.24 -20.34 4.17
N GLU A 259 4.95 -19.29 4.56
CA GLU A 259 4.34 -18.08 5.09
C GLU A 259 3.53 -17.32 4.03
N VAL A 260 4.00 -17.21 2.78
CA VAL A 260 3.22 -16.62 1.68
C VAL A 260 1.89 -17.36 1.50
N ARG A 261 1.89 -18.72 1.56
CA ARG A 261 0.65 -19.49 1.52
C ARG A 261 -0.26 -19.16 2.70
N ARG A 262 0.27 -19.08 3.93
CA ARG A 262 -0.51 -18.71 5.12
C ARG A 262 -1.18 -17.34 4.98
N TYR A 263 -0.50 -16.35 4.39
CA TYR A 263 -1.11 -15.06 4.10
C TYR A 263 -2.28 -15.17 3.11
N ARG A 264 -2.13 -15.99 2.06
CA ARG A 264 -3.21 -16.23 1.08
C ARG A 264 -4.39 -16.94 1.73
N ASP A 265 -4.13 -17.98 2.52
CA ASP A 265 -5.15 -18.74 3.26
C ASP A 265 -5.90 -17.85 4.27
N ALA A 266 -5.23 -16.87 4.85
CA ALA A 266 -5.81 -15.87 5.74
C ALA A 266 -6.58 -14.74 5.01
N GLY A 267 -6.71 -14.81 3.67
CA GLY A 267 -7.52 -13.92 2.86
C GLY A 267 -6.75 -12.79 2.14
N ALA A 268 -5.41 -12.79 2.16
CA ALA A 268 -4.66 -11.86 1.30
C ALA A 268 -4.87 -12.21 -0.17
N THR A 269 -5.30 -11.24 -0.97
CA THR A 269 -5.44 -11.39 -2.43
C THR A 269 -4.10 -11.21 -3.16
N GLU A 270 -3.18 -10.52 -2.51
CA GLU A 270 -1.82 -10.27 -2.98
C GLU A 270 -0.88 -10.17 -1.77
N VAL A 271 0.35 -10.67 -1.91
CA VAL A 271 1.40 -10.57 -0.90
C VAL A 271 2.59 -9.85 -1.53
N VAL A 272 2.97 -8.72 -0.95
CA VAL A 272 4.03 -7.85 -1.43
C VAL A 272 5.14 -7.78 -0.39
N PHE A 273 6.35 -8.14 -0.76
CA PHE A 273 7.48 -8.06 0.14
C PHE A 273 8.16 -6.69 0.10
N ALA A 274 8.38 -6.14 1.28
CA ALA A 274 9.18 -4.94 1.52
C ALA A 274 10.46 -5.31 2.27
N GLY A 275 11.50 -4.47 2.14
CA GLY A 275 12.76 -4.66 2.86
C GLY A 275 13.59 -5.85 2.38
N THR A 276 13.39 -6.31 1.16
CA THR A 276 14.10 -7.47 0.61
C THR A 276 15.61 -7.23 0.47
N GLU A 277 16.06 -5.98 0.48
CA GLU A 277 17.46 -5.56 0.43
C GLU A 277 18.21 -5.69 1.76
N ILE A 278 17.52 -5.95 2.86
CA ILE A 278 18.10 -5.96 4.23
C ILE A 278 19.21 -7.00 4.40
N ALA A 279 19.13 -8.10 3.66
CA ALA A 279 20.11 -9.18 3.66
C ALA A 279 21.16 -9.06 2.55
N GLY A 280 21.04 -8.04 1.69
CA GLY A 280 21.94 -7.80 0.57
C GLY A 280 21.37 -8.25 -0.78
N GLU A 281 22.12 -7.97 -1.84
CA GLU A 281 21.67 -8.16 -3.23
C GLU A 281 21.42 -9.64 -3.59
N ALA A 282 22.28 -10.55 -3.14
CA ALA A 282 22.15 -11.98 -3.45
C ALA A 282 20.83 -12.54 -2.87
N ASP A 283 20.53 -12.26 -1.61
CA ASP A 283 19.31 -12.71 -0.94
C ASP A 283 18.07 -12.00 -1.48
N ARG A 284 18.17 -10.72 -1.88
CA ARG A 284 17.11 -10.04 -2.62
C ARG A 284 16.73 -10.78 -3.89
N ARG A 285 17.73 -11.18 -4.70
CA ARG A 285 17.49 -11.93 -5.95
C ARG A 285 16.88 -13.29 -5.69
N ARG A 286 17.33 -14.03 -4.67
CA ARG A 286 16.70 -15.28 -4.23
C ARG A 286 15.25 -15.08 -3.84
N THR A 287 14.98 -14.02 -3.07
CA THR A 287 13.62 -13.65 -2.66
C THR A 287 12.72 -13.37 -3.85
N TRP A 288 13.18 -12.57 -4.81
CA TRP A 288 12.39 -12.23 -5.98
C TRP A 288 12.15 -13.43 -6.90
N ALA A 289 13.13 -14.30 -7.09
CA ALA A 289 12.96 -15.55 -7.85
C ALA A 289 11.88 -16.42 -7.22
N LEU A 290 11.93 -16.65 -5.88
CA LEU A 290 10.90 -17.41 -5.17
C LEU A 290 9.52 -16.77 -5.30
N LEU A 291 9.40 -15.45 -5.11
CA LEU A 291 8.12 -14.76 -5.20
C LEU A 291 7.57 -14.78 -6.62
N GLY A 292 8.41 -14.70 -7.64
CA GLY A 292 8.04 -14.86 -9.05
C GLY A 292 7.46 -16.25 -9.33
N ASP A 293 8.13 -17.31 -8.87
CA ASP A 293 7.65 -18.69 -8.98
C ASP A 293 6.29 -18.90 -8.28
N LEU A 294 6.07 -18.22 -7.16
CA LEU A 294 4.80 -18.29 -6.41
C LEU A 294 3.68 -17.43 -7.03
N ALA A 295 4.00 -16.52 -7.95
CA ALA A 295 3.05 -15.65 -8.63
C ALA A 295 2.49 -16.24 -9.95
N GLY A 296 3.15 -17.29 -10.47
CA GLY A 296 2.76 -18.05 -11.68
C GLY A 296 1.71 -19.10 -11.38
#